data_f4ba3e20e752ec1e8b26b89a5311653b
#
_entry.id   f4ba3e20e752ec1e8b26b89a5311653b
#
_cell.length_a   1.000
_cell.length_b   1.000
_cell.length_c   1.000
_cell.angle_alpha   90.00
_cell.angle_beta   90.00
_cell.angle_gamma   90.00
#
_symmetry.space_group_name_H-M   'P 1'
#
loop_
_entity.id
_entity.type
_entity.pdbx_description
1 polymer ?
#
loop_
_entity_poly.entity_id
_entity_poly.type
_entity_poly.pdbx_seq_one_letter_code
_entity_poly.pdbx_strand_id
1 'polypeptide(L)'
;MTKVIDYWHQPFTPELMKKAYIDDPEQGQVAKWWGLDIKGRTPEEFIADMDKYGIDKVLIPTGKIKSYMRQVMQWDFKTEEIYNIIKDYPTRLYGLHGINHEERMDGVRELERAVKEFGFVGAHLHTYGFGIPVNDKRYFPFYAKCVELDVPVVMQIGHSAEAMPSAMGRPILLDDIALFFPELKIVAAHTGWPWCEELIAMSWKHPNIYIGTTAHGPKYWDKNLVSYLNTRRGIGKVMFGTDFPVLNWPTCLKQIDDLGLRPEAKEQLLYGTASKVFKLSD
;
A
#
# COMPACT_ATOMS: atom_id res chain seq x y z
N MET A 1 19.12 -12.50 -10.88
CA MET A 1 17.75 -11.99 -11.10
C MET A 1 17.61 -10.70 -10.32
N THR A 2 16.89 -9.71 -10.83
CA THR A 2 16.59 -8.49 -10.06
C THR A 2 15.68 -8.86 -8.90
N LYS A 3 16.07 -8.53 -7.66
CA LYS A 3 15.20 -8.69 -6.49
C LYS A 3 13.97 -7.77 -6.63
N VAL A 4 12.83 -8.19 -6.12
CA VAL A 4 11.56 -7.45 -6.19
C VAL A 4 10.97 -7.31 -4.80
N ILE A 5 10.53 -6.10 -4.46
CA ILE A 5 9.71 -5.82 -3.27
C ILE A 5 8.30 -5.52 -3.74
N ASP A 6 7.33 -6.27 -3.22
CA ASP A 6 5.91 -5.92 -3.31
C ASP A 6 5.54 -5.11 -2.06
N TYR A 7 5.48 -3.78 -2.18
CA TYR A 7 5.27 -2.92 -1.01
C TYR A 7 3.87 -2.99 -0.42
N TRP A 8 2.92 -3.65 -1.11
CA TRP A 8 1.58 -3.87 -0.59
C TRP A 8 0.90 -5.08 -1.23
N HIS A 9 0.69 -6.09 -0.43
CA HIS A 9 -0.04 -7.32 -0.70
C HIS A 9 -1.05 -7.54 0.41
N GLN A 10 -2.29 -7.92 0.10
CA GLN A 10 -3.29 -8.18 1.14
C GLN A 10 -2.94 -9.44 1.95
N PRO A 11 -3.51 -9.62 3.17
CA PRO A 11 -3.38 -10.86 3.91
C PRO A 11 -3.79 -12.07 3.07
N PHE A 12 -3.00 -13.13 3.09
CA PHE A 12 -3.07 -14.18 2.07
C PHE A 12 -3.48 -15.56 2.59
N THR A 13 -3.60 -15.75 3.92
CA THR A 13 -4.00 -17.08 4.43
C THR A 13 -5.48 -17.36 4.15
N PRO A 14 -5.90 -18.63 4.02
CA PRO A 14 -7.29 -18.97 3.76
C PRO A 14 -8.28 -18.37 4.76
N GLU A 15 -7.87 -18.31 6.05
CA GLU A 15 -8.68 -17.71 7.11
C GLU A 15 -8.85 -16.19 6.90
N LEU A 16 -7.76 -15.47 6.64
CA LEU A 16 -7.79 -14.02 6.45
C LEU A 16 -8.45 -13.63 5.13
N MET A 17 -8.28 -14.42 4.07
CA MET A 17 -8.98 -14.23 2.81
C MET A 17 -10.49 -14.43 2.97
N LYS A 18 -10.89 -15.44 3.76
CA LYS A 18 -12.30 -15.64 4.11
C LYS A 18 -12.85 -14.43 4.87
N LYS A 19 -12.16 -13.99 5.91
CA LYS A 19 -12.54 -12.80 6.71
C LYS A 19 -12.63 -11.53 5.85
N ALA A 20 -11.70 -11.37 4.89
CA ALA A 20 -11.66 -10.21 4.01
C ALA A 20 -12.78 -10.18 2.97
N TYR A 21 -13.03 -11.31 2.27
CA TYR A 21 -13.81 -11.32 1.03
C TYR A 21 -15.04 -12.23 1.06
N ILE A 22 -15.21 -13.07 2.08
CA ILE A 22 -16.38 -14.00 2.15
C ILE A 22 -17.33 -13.56 3.25
N ASP A 23 -16.81 -13.20 4.42
CA ASP A 23 -17.63 -12.88 5.59
C ASP A 23 -18.28 -11.49 5.49
N ASP A 24 -17.75 -10.58 4.66
CA ASP A 24 -18.38 -9.28 4.37
C ASP A 24 -19.08 -9.30 2.99
N PRO A 25 -20.39 -8.98 2.92
CA PRO A 25 -21.15 -9.07 1.67
C PRO A 25 -20.73 -8.05 0.60
N GLU A 26 -20.26 -6.85 0.97
CA GLU A 26 -19.80 -5.85 0.00
C GLU A 26 -18.45 -6.26 -0.58
N GLN A 27 -17.51 -6.69 0.26
CA GLN A 27 -16.21 -7.19 -0.19
C GLN A 27 -16.33 -8.49 -0.99
N GLY A 28 -17.27 -9.36 -0.61
CA GLY A 28 -17.62 -10.56 -1.41
C GLY A 28 -18.17 -10.21 -2.80
N GLN A 29 -18.96 -9.14 -2.91
CA GLN A 29 -19.43 -8.66 -4.20
C GLN A 29 -18.30 -8.08 -5.05
N VAL A 30 -17.38 -7.34 -4.46
CA VAL A 30 -16.16 -6.81 -5.12
C VAL A 30 -15.31 -7.98 -5.63
N ALA A 31 -15.04 -8.98 -4.78
CA ALA A 31 -14.26 -10.16 -5.16
C ALA A 31 -14.86 -10.91 -6.35
N LYS A 32 -16.18 -11.09 -6.35
CA LYS A 32 -16.92 -11.72 -7.46
C LYS A 32 -16.90 -10.89 -8.74
N TRP A 33 -17.11 -9.57 -8.62
CA TRP A 33 -17.11 -8.64 -9.76
C TRP A 33 -15.77 -8.62 -10.48
N TRP A 34 -14.66 -8.64 -9.72
CA TRP A 34 -13.32 -8.57 -10.27
C TRP A 34 -12.71 -9.94 -10.57
N GLY A 35 -13.40 -11.03 -10.21
CA GLY A 35 -12.91 -12.38 -10.41
C GLY A 35 -11.63 -12.68 -9.62
N LEU A 36 -11.57 -12.21 -8.36
CA LEU A 36 -10.38 -12.34 -7.54
C LEU A 36 -10.12 -13.78 -7.11
N ASP A 37 -8.84 -14.18 -7.05
CA ASP A 37 -8.42 -15.45 -6.44
C ASP A 37 -8.34 -15.27 -4.91
N ILE A 38 -9.41 -15.65 -4.23
CA ILE A 38 -9.56 -15.54 -2.76
C ILE A 38 -9.35 -16.87 -2.02
N LYS A 39 -8.76 -17.88 -2.69
CA LYS A 39 -8.53 -19.19 -2.07
C LYS A 39 -7.57 -19.14 -0.89
N GLY A 40 -6.60 -18.24 -0.94
CA GLY A 40 -5.54 -18.12 0.05
C GLY A 40 -4.43 -19.18 -0.11
N ARG A 41 -3.37 -19.04 0.68
CA ARG A 41 -2.18 -19.90 0.71
C ARG A 41 -1.69 -20.05 2.14
N THR A 42 -1.01 -21.17 2.45
CA THR A 42 -0.23 -21.24 3.71
C THR A 42 0.99 -20.32 3.61
N PRO A 43 1.61 -19.93 4.74
CA PRO A 43 2.85 -19.15 4.70
C PRO A 43 3.96 -19.81 3.89
N GLU A 44 4.11 -21.14 4.00
CA GLU A 44 5.11 -21.93 3.26
C GLU A 44 4.85 -21.90 1.74
N GLU A 45 3.59 -22.08 1.33
CA GLU A 45 3.19 -21.97 -0.08
C GLU A 45 3.43 -20.57 -0.62
N PHE A 46 3.17 -19.54 0.20
CA PHE A 46 3.38 -18.15 -0.17
C PHE A 46 4.87 -17.83 -0.37
N ILE A 47 5.75 -18.30 0.52
CA ILE A 47 7.21 -18.14 0.37
C ILE A 47 7.71 -18.90 -0.86
N ALA A 48 7.21 -20.09 -1.13
CA ALA A 48 7.56 -20.85 -2.34
C ALA A 48 7.16 -20.10 -3.62
N ASP A 49 5.99 -19.44 -3.63
CA ASP A 49 5.56 -18.59 -4.73
C ASP A 49 6.47 -17.34 -4.86
N MET A 50 6.84 -16.70 -3.75
CA MET A 50 7.79 -15.58 -3.76
C MET A 50 9.13 -15.99 -4.41
N ASP A 51 9.69 -17.14 -4.01
CA ASP A 51 10.95 -17.66 -4.56
C ASP A 51 10.83 -17.95 -6.06
N LYS A 52 9.73 -18.57 -6.47
CA LYS A 52 9.43 -18.88 -7.87
C LYS A 52 9.41 -17.65 -8.76
N TYR A 53 8.89 -16.53 -8.27
CA TYR A 53 8.75 -15.30 -9.06
C TYR A 53 9.82 -14.24 -8.77
N GLY A 54 10.83 -14.53 -7.93
CA GLY A 54 11.91 -13.62 -7.58
C GLY A 54 11.49 -12.46 -6.70
N ILE A 55 10.42 -12.65 -5.91
CA ILE A 55 9.96 -11.68 -4.91
C ILE A 55 10.81 -11.83 -3.66
N ASP A 56 11.56 -10.80 -3.32
CA ASP A 56 12.45 -10.81 -2.15
C ASP A 56 11.69 -10.48 -0.87
N LYS A 57 10.85 -9.45 -0.89
CA LYS A 57 10.11 -8.96 0.27
C LYS A 57 8.67 -8.59 -0.07
N VAL A 58 7.77 -8.77 0.90
CA VAL A 58 6.35 -8.39 0.80
C VAL A 58 5.90 -7.67 2.05
N LEU A 59 5.14 -6.58 1.89
CA LEU A 59 4.54 -5.84 2.99
C LEU A 59 3.03 -6.08 3.03
N ILE A 60 2.49 -6.33 4.23
CA ILE A 60 1.11 -6.78 4.44
C ILE A 60 0.43 -5.86 5.47
N PRO A 61 -0.67 -5.17 5.12
CA PRO A 61 -1.36 -4.29 6.05
C PRO A 61 -2.32 -5.04 6.99
N THR A 62 -2.50 -4.51 8.20
CA THR A 62 -3.70 -4.74 9.00
C THR A 62 -4.81 -3.86 8.42
N GLY A 63 -5.52 -4.31 7.39
CA GLY A 63 -6.53 -3.50 6.73
C GLY A 63 -7.60 -2.99 7.72
N LYS A 64 -7.81 -1.67 7.73
CA LYS A 64 -8.89 -0.99 8.45
C LYS A 64 -9.81 -0.34 7.43
N ILE A 65 -10.82 -1.08 6.98
CA ILE A 65 -11.75 -0.65 5.93
C ILE A 65 -13.16 -0.55 6.54
N LYS A 66 -13.78 0.61 6.42
CA LYS A 66 -15.15 0.86 6.84
C LYS A 66 -16.08 0.88 5.63
N SER A 67 -17.26 0.28 5.73
CA SER A 67 -18.31 0.47 4.73
C SER A 67 -18.85 1.89 4.81
N TYR A 68 -18.79 2.64 3.72
CA TYR A 68 -19.38 3.96 3.64
C TYR A 68 -20.91 3.91 3.77
N MET A 69 -21.55 2.90 3.18
CA MET A 69 -23.00 2.76 3.17
C MET A 69 -23.56 2.24 4.50
N ARG A 70 -22.94 1.21 5.07
CA ARG A 70 -23.42 0.54 6.30
C ARG A 70 -22.83 1.13 7.59
N GLN A 71 -21.77 1.94 7.50
CA GLN A 71 -21.07 2.54 8.64
C GLN A 71 -20.52 1.51 9.65
N VAL A 72 -20.16 0.32 9.17
CA VAL A 72 -19.53 -0.74 9.96
C VAL A 72 -18.13 -1.08 9.38
N MET A 73 -17.26 -1.60 10.22
CA MET A 73 -15.96 -2.08 9.74
C MET A 73 -16.17 -3.33 8.87
N GLN A 74 -15.65 -3.29 7.66
CA GLN A 74 -15.57 -4.44 6.74
C GLN A 74 -14.31 -5.26 7.03
N TRP A 75 -13.17 -4.55 7.15
CA TRP A 75 -11.92 -5.13 7.58
C TRP A 75 -11.48 -4.43 8.88
N ASP A 76 -11.19 -5.25 9.86
CA ASP A 76 -10.63 -4.84 11.15
C ASP A 76 -9.64 -5.91 11.61
N PHE A 77 -8.55 -6.07 10.84
CA PHE A 77 -7.49 -7.02 11.20
C PHE A 77 -6.69 -6.46 12.38
N LYS A 78 -6.37 -7.34 13.32
CA LYS A 78 -5.53 -6.99 14.48
C LYS A 78 -4.05 -7.13 14.14
N THR A 79 -3.22 -6.38 14.84
CA THR A 79 -1.76 -6.46 14.69
C THR A 79 -1.25 -7.89 14.84
N GLU A 80 -1.78 -8.63 15.83
CA GLU A 80 -1.40 -10.01 16.11
C GLU A 80 -1.78 -10.97 14.98
N GLU A 81 -2.91 -10.75 14.28
CA GLU A 81 -3.32 -11.61 13.17
C GLU A 81 -2.29 -11.54 12.03
N ILE A 82 -1.82 -10.33 11.69
CA ILE A 82 -0.78 -10.15 10.67
C ILE A 82 0.59 -10.58 11.19
N TYR A 83 0.94 -10.24 12.43
CA TYR A 83 2.20 -10.66 13.02
C TYR A 83 2.37 -12.19 13.01
N ASN A 84 1.31 -12.93 13.30
CA ASN A 84 1.35 -14.40 13.33
C ASN A 84 1.66 -15.04 11.97
N ILE A 85 1.38 -14.36 10.85
CA ILE A 85 1.72 -14.87 9.51
C ILE A 85 3.08 -14.39 9.00
N ILE A 86 3.68 -13.35 9.61
CA ILE A 86 4.96 -12.79 9.17
C ILE A 86 6.15 -13.13 10.07
N LYS A 87 5.92 -13.41 11.35
CA LYS A 87 6.96 -13.55 12.39
C LYS A 87 8.01 -14.60 12.10
N ASP A 88 7.64 -15.67 11.40
CA ASP A 88 8.55 -16.78 11.07
C ASP A 88 9.41 -16.49 9.81
N TYR A 89 9.14 -15.35 9.14
CA TYR A 89 9.84 -14.90 7.92
C TYR A 89 10.31 -13.44 8.03
N PRO A 90 11.08 -13.07 9.07
CA PRO A 90 11.33 -11.67 9.45
C PRO A 90 12.17 -10.85 8.43
N THR A 91 12.84 -11.51 7.47
CA THR A 91 13.58 -10.86 6.38
C THR A 91 12.80 -10.82 5.05
N ARG A 92 11.63 -11.46 5.01
CA ARG A 92 10.82 -11.64 3.81
C ARG A 92 9.45 -10.95 3.90
N LEU A 93 8.80 -11.02 5.06
CA LEU A 93 7.45 -10.51 5.29
C LEU A 93 7.45 -9.41 6.35
N TYR A 94 6.79 -8.31 6.07
CA TYR A 94 6.72 -7.15 6.94
C TYR A 94 5.28 -6.67 7.12
N GLY A 95 4.96 -6.09 8.27
CA GLY A 95 3.64 -5.55 8.57
C GLY A 95 3.52 -4.04 8.32
N LEU A 96 2.33 -3.59 7.89
CA LEU A 96 1.91 -2.19 7.90
C LEU A 96 0.70 -2.03 8.81
N HIS A 97 0.74 -1.09 9.77
CA HIS A 97 -0.38 -0.90 10.70
C HIS A 97 -1.50 -0.07 10.08
N GLY A 98 -2.73 -0.61 10.07
CA GLY A 98 -3.92 0.05 9.56
C GLY A 98 -4.39 1.19 10.48
N ILE A 99 -4.63 2.37 9.92
CA ILE A 99 -5.11 3.54 10.65
C ILE A 99 -6.64 3.56 10.67
N ASN A 100 -7.21 3.62 11.89
CA ASN A 100 -8.61 3.94 12.13
C ASN A 100 -8.68 5.15 13.07
N HIS A 101 -9.10 6.32 12.56
CA HIS A 101 -9.17 7.55 13.34
C HIS A 101 -10.25 7.51 14.44
N GLU A 102 -11.25 6.63 14.32
CA GLU A 102 -12.31 6.47 15.33
C GLU A 102 -11.76 5.81 16.62
N GLU A 103 -10.64 5.10 16.54
CA GLU A 103 -9.92 4.57 17.71
C GLU A 103 -9.15 5.67 18.49
N ARG A 104 -9.06 6.88 17.94
CA ARG A 104 -8.44 8.04 18.59
C ARG A 104 -7.03 7.73 19.11
N MET A 105 -6.74 8.11 20.37
CA MET A 105 -5.41 7.90 20.95
C MET A 105 -5.08 6.43 21.25
N ASP A 106 -6.07 5.55 21.35
CA ASP A 106 -5.81 4.11 21.49
C ASP A 106 -5.26 3.54 20.18
N GLY A 107 -5.80 3.97 19.02
CA GLY A 107 -5.23 3.61 17.71
C GLY A 107 -3.80 4.17 17.51
N VAL A 108 -3.50 5.37 18.02
CA VAL A 108 -2.13 5.94 17.98
C VAL A 108 -1.16 5.12 18.83
N ARG A 109 -1.59 4.66 20.02
CA ARG A 109 -0.79 3.77 20.88
C ARG A 109 -0.58 2.40 20.25
N GLU A 110 -1.62 1.89 19.58
CA GLU A 110 -1.53 0.61 18.87
C GLU A 110 -0.57 0.68 17.67
N LEU A 111 -0.56 1.78 16.92
CA LEU A 111 0.45 2.03 15.89
C LEU A 111 1.87 2.01 16.49
N GLU A 112 2.08 2.68 17.62
CA GLU A 112 3.38 2.65 18.30
C GLU A 112 3.78 1.24 18.73
N ARG A 113 2.83 0.49 19.31
CA ARG A 113 3.02 -0.91 19.72
C ARG A 113 3.37 -1.80 18.52
N ALA A 114 2.63 -1.65 17.40
CA ALA A 114 2.88 -2.42 16.18
C ALA A 114 4.31 -2.23 15.65
N VAL A 115 4.81 -0.99 15.68
CA VAL A 115 6.17 -0.68 15.22
C VAL A 115 7.22 -1.16 16.22
N LYS A 116 7.07 -0.84 17.52
CA LYS A 116 8.10 -1.09 18.52
C LYS A 116 8.17 -2.54 19.00
N GLU A 117 7.02 -3.23 19.12
CA GLU A 117 6.96 -4.58 19.69
C GLU A 117 6.85 -5.67 18.62
N PHE A 118 6.19 -5.37 17.49
CA PHE A 118 5.95 -6.34 16.41
C PHE A 118 6.79 -6.10 15.15
N GLY A 119 7.60 -5.02 15.12
CA GLY A 119 8.53 -4.74 14.03
C GLY A 119 7.83 -4.32 12.72
N PHE A 120 6.63 -3.74 12.80
CA PHE A 120 5.95 -3.21 11.63
C PHE A 120 6.72 -2.01 11.06
N VAL A 121 6.80 -1.91 9.74
CA VAL A 121 7.69 -0.97 9.05
C VAL A 121 6.97 0.28 8.50
N GLY A 122 5.69 0.43 8.76
CA GLY A 122 4.90 1.56 8.29
C GLY A 122 3.46 1.50 8.76
N ALA A 123 2.69 2.52 8.35
CA ALA A 123 1.26 2.57 8.53
C ALA A 123 0.52 2.50 7.17
N HIS A 124 -0.75 2.13 7.21
CA HIS A 124 -1.63 2.05 6.04
C HIS A 124 -2.94 2.79 6.32
N LEU A 125 -3.39 3.62 5.38
CA LEU A 125 -4.61 4.40 5.50
C LEU A 125 -5.56 4.13 4.33
N HIS A 126 -6.76 3.63 4.65
CA HIS A 126 -7.91 3.58 3.76
C HIS A 126 -8.92 4.65 4.21
N THR A 127 -9.02 5.73 3.45
CA THR A 127 -9.80 6.92 3.84
C THR A 127 -11.27 6.89 3.36
N TYR A 128 -11.54 6.19 2.25
CA TYR A 128 -12.80 6.30 1.50
C TYR A 128 -14.04 5.93 2.32
N GLY A 129 -14.00 4.78 2.99
CA GLY A 129 -15.14 4.29 3.77
C GLY A 129 -15.44 5.11 5.02
N PHE A 130 -14.45 5.84 5.54
CA PHE A 130 -14.65 6.81 6.61
C PHE A 130 -15.30 8.12 6.11
N GLY A 131 -15.30 8.36 4.80
CA GLY A 131 -15.89 9.56 4.20
C GLY A 131 -15.18 10.86 4.55
N ILE A 132 -13.90 10.80 4.91
CA ILE A 132 -13.08 11.97 5.25
C ILE A 132 -11.80 12.00 4.40
N PRO A 133 -11.37 13.19 3.94
CA PRO A 133 -10.20 13.30 3.08
C PRO A 133 -8.88 13.00 3.84
N VAL A 134 -7.86 12.58 3.11
CA VAL A 134 -6.56 12.22 3.68
C VAL A 134 -5.90 13.34 4.48
N ASN A 135 -6.19 14.62 4.18
CA ASN A 135 -5.67 15.78 4.90
C ASN A 135 -6.54 16.24 6.08
N ASP A 136 -7.54 15.43 6.48
CA ASP A 136 -8.34 15.77 7.66
C ASP A 136 -7.52 15.69 8.95
N LYS A 137 -7.68 16.69 9.82
CA LYS A 137 -6.96 16.79 11.10
C LYS A 137 -7.12 15.59 12.03
N ARG A 138 -8.17 14.76 11.85
CA ARG A 138 -8.37 13.52 12.62
C ARG A 138 -7.28 12.49 12.38
N TYR A 139 -6.60 12.53 11.23
CA TYR A 139 -5.45 11.69 10.93
C TYR A 139 -4.11 12.25 11.44
N PHE A 140 -4.02 13.55 11.77
CA PHE A 140 -2.76 14.20 12.14
C PHE A 140 -2.05 13.57 13.34
N PRO A 141 -2.73 13.08 14.40
CA PRO A 141 -2.06 12.35 15.48
C PRO A 141 -1.32 11.09 15.01
N PHE A 142 -1.87 10.37 14.01
CA PHE A 142 -1.20 9.21 13.41
C PHE A 142 -0.02 9.64 12.54
N TYR A 143 -0.15 10.72 11.78
CA TYR A 143 0.95 11.25 10.96
C TYR A 143 2.11 11.73 11.82
N ALA A 144 1.82 12.45 12.89
CA ALA A 144 2.83 12.86 13.88
C ALA A 144 3.53 11.64 14.51
N LYS A 145 2.77 10.58 14.84
CA LYS A 145 3.35 9.34 15.37
C LYS A 145 4.22 8.63 14.32
N CYS A 146 3.83 8.59 13.04
CA CYS A 146 4.67 8.06 11.97
C CYS A 146 5.99 8.83 11.83
N VAL A 147 5.96 10.17 11.96
CA VAL A 147 7.18 11.00 11.98
C VAL A 147 8.05 10.66 13.18
N GLU A 148 7.48 10.58 14.40
CA GLU A 148 8.20 10.24 15.63
C GLU A 148 8.88 8.86 15.54
N LEU A 149 8.20 7.88 14.93
CA LEU A 149 8.70 6.52 14.75
C LEU A 149 9.60 6.37 13.51
N ASP A 150 9.73 7.41 12.68
CA ASP A 150 10.44 7.42 11.40
C ASP A 150 10.01 6.27 10.46
N VAL A 151 8.69 6.05 10.38
CA VAL A 151 8.06 5.08 9.47
C VAL A 151 7.17 5.80 8.45
N PRO A 152 7.06 5.28 7.20
CA PRO A 152 6.18 5.84 6.20
C PRO A 152 4.70 5.53 6.47
N VAL A 153 3.83 6.32 5.85
CA VAL A 153 2.40 6.01 5.72
C VAL A 153 2.04 5.72 4.27
N VAL A 154 1.45 4.56 4.02
CA VAL A 154 0.84 4.19 2.74
C VAL A 154 -0.60 4.68 2.74
N MET A 155 -0.93 5.59 1.86
CA MET A 155 -2.27 6.16 1.73
C MET A 155 -2.91 5.70 0.42
N GLN A 156 -4.15 5.23 0.48
CA GLN A 156 -4.92 4.96 -0.73
C GLN A 156 -5.29 6.29 -1.40
N ILE A 157 -4.78 6.49 -2.62
CA ILE A 157 -4.91 7.73 -3.38
C ILE A 157 -5.44 7.40 -4.78
N GLY A 158 -6.31 8.24 -5.28
CA GLY A 158 -7.02 8.04 -6.54
C GLY A 158 -8.51 7.80 -6.30
N HIS A 159 -9.17 7.11 -7.24
CA HIS A 159 -10.56 6.75 -7.05
C HIS A 159 -10.70 5.54 -6.12
N SER A 160 -11.83 5.46 -5.44
CA SER A 160 -12.24 4.22 -4.81
C SER A 160 -12.89 3.32 -5.87
N ALA A 161 -12.44 2.09 -5.97
CA ALA A 161 -13.09 1.08 -6.82
C ALA A 161 -14.24 0.35 -6.10
N GLU A 162 -14.46 0.69 -4.85
CA GLU A 162 -15.55 0.21 -4.00
C GLU A 162 -16.71 1.23 -3.99
N ALA A 163 -17.86 0.89 -3.39
CA ALA A 163 -19.01 1.78 -3.26
C ALA A 163 -18.78 2.90 -2.22
N MET A 164 -17.74 3.70 -2.44
CA MET A 164 -17.25 4.75 -1.53
C MET A 164 -16.88 6.03 -2.28
N PRO A 165 -16.90 7.22 -1.62
CA PRO A 165 -16.61 8.49 -2.28
C PRO A 165 -15.13 8.65 -2.65
N SER A 166 -14.82 8.74 -3.93
CA SER A 166 -13.45 8.82 -4.45
C SER A 166 -12.70 10.12 -4.10
N ALA A 167 -13.42 11.24 -3.90
CA ALA A 167 -12.79 12.53 -3.65
C ALA A 167 -11.91 12.57 -2.39
N MET A 168 -12.11 11.62 -1.46
CA MET A 168 -11.34 11.53 -0.21
C MET A 168 -9.87 11.23 -0.42
N GLY A 169 -9.53 10.54 -1.52
CA GLY A 169 -8.16 10.19 -1.92
C GLY A 169 -7.60 11.03 -3.05
N ARG A 170 -8.09 12.26 -3.30
CA ARG A 170 -7.58 13.08 -4.40
C ARG A 170 -6.13 13.51 -4.15
N PRO A 171 -5.20 13.34 -5.13
CA PRO A 171 -3.77 13.55 -4.90
C PRO A 171 -3.37 14.95 -4.45
N ILE A 172 -4.09 16.02 -4.90
CA ILE A 172 -3.80 17.39 -4.51
C ILE A 172 -3.89 17.61 -2.99
N LEU A 173 -4.67 16.80 -2.27
CA LEU A 173 -4.80 16.88 -0.81
C LEU A 173 -3.50 16.50 -0.07
N LEU A 174 -2.58 15.83 -0.73
CA LEU A 174 -1.27 15.50 -0.18
C LEU A 174 -0.38 16.74 -0.01
N ASP A 175 -0.67 17.82 -0.73
CA ASP A 175 0.09 19.07 -0.62
C ASP A 175 0.06 19.62 0.81
N ASP A 176 -1.13 19.69 1.41
CA ASP A 176 -1.31 20.16 2.78
C ASP A 176 -0.54 19.30 3.79
N ILE A 177 -0.60 17.97 3.62
CA ILE A 177 0.07 17.03 4.53
C ILE A 177 1.58 17.18 4.43
N ALA A 178 2.11 17.21 3.19
CA ALA A 178 3.55 17.27 2.96
C ALA A 178 4.17 18.63 3.39
N LEU A 179 3.40 19.71 3.34
CA LEU A 179 3.82 21.02 3.85
C LEU A 179 3.79 21.09 5.38
N PHE A 180 2.81 20.44 6.01
CA PHE A 180 2.66 20.44 7.47
C PHE A 180 3.59 19.43 8.15
N PHE A 181 3.84 18.28 7.51
CA PHE A 181 4.73 17.21 7.99
C PHE A 181 5.84 16.93 6.95
N PRO A 182 6.83 17.81 6.79
CA PRO A 182 7.89 17.64 5.78
C PRO A 182 8.77 16.41 6.02
N GLU A 183 8.81 15.88 7.26
CA GLU A 183 9.54 14.66 7.62
C GLU A 183 8.76 13.38 7.31
N LEU A 184 7.42 13.45 7.15
CA LEU A 184 6.58 12.29 6.93
C LEU A 184 6.83 11.71 5.53
N LYS A 185 7.24 10.46 5.44
CA LYS A 185 7.30 9.74 4.16
C LYS A 185 5.90 9.28 3.78
N ILE A 186 5.37 9.77 2.65
CA ILE A 186 4.04 9.47 2.15
C ILE A 186 4.16 8.59 0.92
N VAL A 187 3.58 7.39 0.94
CA VAL A 187 3.44 6.51 -0.22
C VAL A 187 2.01 6.59 -0.71
N ALA A 188 1.79 7.29 -1.82
CA ALA A 188 0.50 7.47 -2.46
C ALA A 188 0.22 6.29 -3.41
N ALA A 189 -0.66 5.39 -3.00
CA ALA A 189 -0.94 4.13 -3.68
C ALA A 189 -1.81 4.32 -4.95
N HIS A 190 -1.95 3.23 -5.73
CA HIS A 190 -2.87 3.12 -6.87
C HIS A 190 -2.62 4.10 -8.01
N THR A 191 -1.36 4.51 -8.22
CA THR A 191 -0.95 5.47 -9.28
C THR A 191 -1.68 6.82 -9.25
N GLY A 192 -2.58 7.03 -8.28
CA GLY A 192 -3.45 8.21 -8.22
C GLY A 192 -4.54 8.26 -9.29
N TRP A 193 -4.76 7.16 -10.02
CA TRP A 193 -5.75 7.14 -11.10
C TRP A 193 -7.15 7.56 -10.63
N PRO A 194 -7.91 8.39 -11.40
CA PRO A 194 -7.61 8.96 -12.72
C PRO A 194 -6.78 10.25 -12.69
N TRP A 195 -6.38 10.75 -11.52
CA TRP A 195 -5.63 12.00 -11.34
C TRP A 195 -4.11 11.78 -11.30
N CYS A 196 -3.59 10.94 -12.20
CA CYS A 196 -2.17 10.57 -12.23
C CYS A 196 -1.25 11.78 -12.36
N GLU A 197 -1.61 12.78 -13.17
CA GLU A 197 -0.82 14.01 -13.35
C GLU A 197 -0.74 14.86 -12.07
N GLU A 198 -1.83 14.93 -11.30
CA GLU A 198 -1.79 15.60 -9.98
C GLU A 198 -0.81 14.88 -9.04
N LEU A 199 -0.84 13.53 -9.02
CA LEU A 199 0.08 12.77 -8.18
C LEU A 199 1.53 12.92 -8.61
N ILE A 200 1.80 12.92 -9.92
CA ILE A 200 3.13 13.20 -10.47
C ILE A 200 3.60 14.60 -10.03
N ALA A 201 2.73 15.60 -10.12
CA ALA A 201 3.05 16.97 -9.68
C ALA A 201 3.38 17.02 -8.19
N MET A 202 2.62 16.33 -7.33
CA MET A 202 2.88 16.26 -5.89
C MET A 202 4.20 15.54 -5.59
N SER A 203 4.45 14.41 -6.23
CA SER A 203 5.71 13.68 -6.09
C SER A 203 6.93 14.47 -6.61
N TRP A 204 6.74 15.26 -7.65
CA TRP A 204 7.76 16.16 -8.20
C TRP A 204 8.08 17.33 -7.25
N LYS A 205 7.04 17.91 -6.65
CA LYS A 205 7.12 19.07 -5.74
C LYS A 205 7.74 18.70 -4.40
N HIS A 206 7.30 17.58 -3.80
CA HIS A 206 7.65 17.19 -2.45
C HIS A 206 8.66 16.03 -2.42
N PRO A 207 9.81 16.18 -1.75
CA PRO A 207 10.81 15.13 -1.64
C PRO A 207 10.33 13.91 -0.87
N ASN A 208 9.34 14.07 0.01
CA ASN A 208 8.77 13.07 0.91
C ASN A 208 7.52 12.35 0.36
N ILE A 209 7.04 12.69 -0.85
CA ILE A 209 5.93 11.95 -1.52
C ILE A 209 6.49 10.97 -2.53
N TYR A 210 6.04 9.72 -2.45
CA TYR A 210 6.34 8.60 -3.33
C TYR A 210 5.07 8.08 -3.98
N ILE A 211 5.16 7.50 -5.18
CA ILE A 211 4.04 6.91 -5.92
C ILE A 211 4.11 5.39 -5.80
N GLY A 212 3.02 4.77 -5.38
CA GLY A 212 2.86 3.32 -5.37
C GLY A 212 1.98 2.84 -6.52
N THR A 213 2.34 1.74 -7.16
CA THR A 213 1.69 1.28 -8.40
C THR A 213 0.68 0.14 -8.20
N THR A 214 0.20 -0.06 -7.00
CA THR A 214 -0.78 -1.10 -6.66
C THR A 214 -2.10 -0.98 -7.42
N ALA A 215 -2.83 -2.08 -7.53
CA ALA A 215 -4.18 -2.23 -8.11
C ALA A 215 -4.31 -1.92 -9.61
N HIS A 216 -3.35 -1.28 -10.24
CA HIS A 216 -3.38 -0.97 -11.67
C HIS A 216 -2.31 -1.74 -12.42
N GLY A 217 -2.73 -2.63 -13.34
CA GLY A 217 -1.80 -3.42 -14.17
C GLY A 217 -0.88 -2.52 -15.00
N PRO A 218 0.45 -2.83 -15.07
CA PRO A 218 1.43 -1.96 -15.71
C PRO A 218 1.10 -1.53 -17.14
N LYS A 219 0.46 -2.37 -17.91
CA LYS A 219 0.00 -2.04 -19.28
C LYS A 219 -1.06 -0.93 -19.35
N TYR A 220 -1.70 -0.60 -18.21
CA TYR A 220 -2.72 0.45 -18.11
C TYR A 220 -2.20 1.70 -17.39
N TRP A 221 -0.94 1.72 -16.99
CA TRP A 221 -0.38 2.92 -16.36
C TRP A 221 -0.41 4.11 -17.31
N ASP A 222 -0.69 5.26 -16.75
CA ASP A 222 -0.67 6.51 -17.50
C ASP A 222 0.69 6.72 -18.18
N LYS A 223 0.68 7.14 -19.45
CA LYS A 223 1.91 7.37 -20.23
C LYS A 223 2.83 8.41 -19.59
N ASN A 224 2.26 9.41 -18.90
CA ASN A 224 3.04 10.43 -18.21
C ASN A 224 3.73 9.85 -16.96
N LEU A 225 3.11 8.87 -16.26
CA LEU A 225 3.74 8.13 -15.18
C LEU A 225 4.92 7.28 -15.70
N VAL A 226 4.74 6.56 -16.81
CA VAL A 226 5.81 5.78 -17.43
C VAL A 226 6.96 6.68 -17.90
N SER A 227 6.63 7.85 -18.46
CA SER A 227 7.64 8.85 -18.82
C SER A 227 8.35 9.40 -17.59
N TYR A 228 7.60 9.72 -16.52
CA TYR A 228 8.16 10.22 -15.25
C TYR A 228 9.14 9.24 -14.62
N LEU A 229 8.82 7.94 -14.60
CA LEU A 229 9.71 6.86 -14.11
C LEU A 229 11.11 6.93 -14.74
N ASN A 230 11.21 7.30 -16.00
CA ASN A 230 12.47 7.40 -16.75
C ASN A 230 13.20 8.73 -16.56
N THR A 231 12.64 9.69 -15.84
CA THR A 231 13.27 10.98 -15.60
C THR A 231 14.18 10.96 -14.39
N ARG A 232 15.16 11.89 -14.32
CA ARG A 232 16.00 12.12 -13.14
C ARG A 232 15.18 12.37 -11.86
N ARG A 233 13.98 12.95 -11.98
CA ARG A 233 13.11 13.25 -10.82
C ARG A 233 12.20 12.10 -10.42
N GLY A 234 11.89 11.20 -11.36
CA GLY A 234 11.03 10.05 -11.10
C GLY A 234 11.80 8.82 -10.61
N ILE A 235 13.08 8.71 -10.95
CA ILE A 235 13.95 7.63 -10.46
C ILE A 235 14.04 7.72 -8.93
N GLY A 236 13.71 6.62 -8.23
CA GLY A 236 13.66 6.57 -6.77
C GLY A 236 12.43 7.22 -6.13
N LYS A 237 11.36 7.49 -6.95
CA LYS A 237 10.11 8.09 -6.47
C LYS A 237 8.89 7.20 -6.67
N VAL A 238 9.02 6.11 -7.43
CA VAL A 238 7.94 5.17 -7.72
C VAL A 238 8.33 3.79 -7.25
N MET A 239 7.39 3.04 -6.65
CA MET A 239 7.61 1.69 -6.15
C MET A 239 6.53 0.73 -6.59
N PHE A 240 6.92 -0.54 -6.78
CA PHE A 240 6.06 -1.62 -7.25
C PHE A 240 5.28 -2.25 -6.10
N GLY A 241 3.98 -2.52 -6.35
CA GLY A 241 3.12 -3.33 -5.52
C GLY A 241 1.94 -3.88 -6.30
N THR A 242 1.36 -4.97 -5.82
CA THR A 242 0.26 -5.65 -6.51
C THR A 242 -1.11 -5.34 -5.96
N ASP A 243 -1.24 -5.12 -4.66
CA ASP A 243 -2.56 -5.18 -4.00
C ASP A 243 -3.25 -6.52 -4.26
N PHE A 244 -2.46 -7.64 -4.26
CA PHE A 244 -3.05 -8.97 -4.42
C PHE A 244 -4.23 -9.15 -3.45
N PRO A 245 -5.36 -9.71 -3.87
CA PRO A 245 -5.58 -10.51 -5.08
C PRO A 245 -5.99 -9.72 -6.34
N VAL A 246 -5.93 -8.40 -6.34
CA VAL A 246 -6.28 -7.58 -7.51
C VAL A 246 -5.34 -7.85 -8.70
N LEU A 247 -4.03 -7.91 -8.43
CA LEU A 247 -3.01 -8.22 -9.43
C LEU A 247 -2.15 -9.40 -8.98
N ASN A 248 -1.47 -10.04 -9.92
CA ASN A 248 -0.50 -11.11 -9.63
C ASN A 248 0.89 -10.79 -10.17
N TRP A 249 1.92 -11.31 -9.51
CA TRP A 249 3.32 -11.05 -9.82
C TRP A 249 3.71 -11.39 -11.27
N PRO A 250 3.44 -12.62 -11.79
CA PRO A 250 3.93 -12.98 -13.12
C PRO A 250 3.39 -12.07 -14.23
N THR A 251 2.12 -11.68 -14.15
CA THR A 251 1.51 -10.77 -15.12
C THR A 251 2.11 -9.37 -15.01
N CYS A 252 2.27 -8.83 -13.79
CA CYS A 252 2.82 -7.50 -13.58
C CYS A 252 4.28 -7.42 -14.02
N LEU A 253 5.13 -8.37 -13.62
CA LEU A 253 6.54 -8.36 -13.96
C LEU A 253 6.76 -8.43 -15.46
N LYS A 254 6.01 -9.30 -16.16
CA LYS A 254 6.04 -9.35 -17.63
C LYS A 254 5.66 -8.01 -18.27
N GLN A 255 4.57 -7.39 -17.78
CA GLN A 255 4.12 -6.10 -18.32
C GLN A 255 5.11 -4.97 -18.05
N ILE A 256 5.82 -5.00 -16.89
CA ILE A 256 6.90 -4.04 -16.59
C ILE A 256 8.07 -4.17 -17.57
N ASP A 257 8.41 -5.40 -17.97
CA ASP A 257 9.46 -5.64 -18.98
C ASP A 257 9.12 -4.96 -20.31
N ASP A 258 7.85 -4.90 -20.66
CA ASP A 258 7.35 -4.32 -21.91
C ASP A 258 7.25 -2.77 -21.89
N LEU A 259 7.44 -2.11 -20.72
CA LEU A 259 7.32 -0.64 -20.59
C LEU A 259 8.50 0.16 -21.18
N GLY A 260 9.61 -0.51 -21.52
CA GLY A 260 10.81 0.18 -22.06
C GLY A 260 11.50 1.08 -21.02
N LEU A 261 11.44 0.72 -19.73
CA LEU A 261 12.12 1.46 -18.66
C LEU A 261 13.64 1.33 -18.77
N ARG A 262 14.36 2.40 -18.47
CA ARG A 262 15.80 2.35 -18.29
C ARG A 262 16.17 1.38 -17.17
N PRO A 263 17.30 0.67 -17.24
CA PRO A 263 17.69 -0.31 -16.21
C PRO A 263 17.66 0.22 -14.78
N GLU A 264 18.17 1.43 -14.55
CA GLU A 264 18.15 2.11 -13.25
C GLU A 264 16.72 2.43 -12.78
N ALA A 265 15.86 2.92 -13.69
CA ALA A 265 14.47 3.22 -13.37
C ALA A 265 13.69 1.95 -12.98
N LYS A 266 13.93 0.85 -13.70
CA LYS A 266 13.32 -0.45 -13.41
C LYS A 266 13.80 -1.03 -12.07
N GLU A 267 15.10 -0.95 -11.78
CA GLU A 267 15.68 -1.38 -10.51
C GLU A 267 15.05 -0.59 -9.34
N GLN A 268 14.99 0.73 -9.45
CA GLN A 268 14.39 1.58 -8.43
C GLN A 268 12.89 1.30 -8.25
N LEU A 269 12.15 1.08 -9.34
CA LEU A 269 10.73 0.70 -9.28
C LEU A 269 10.54 -0.62 -8.54
N LEU A 270 11.31 -1.65 -8.89
CA LEU A 270 11.10 -3.00 -8.39
C LEU A 270 11.67 -3.23 -6.99
N TYR A 271 12.72 -2.50 -6.61
CA TYR A 271 13.42 -2.74 -5.34
C TYR A 271 13.87 -1.47 -4.60
N GLY A 272 14.71 -0.66 -5.21
CA GLY A 272 15.49 0.37 -4.52
C GLY A 272 14.61 1.39 -3.79
N THR A 273 13.53 1.87 -4.42
CA THR A 273 12.64 2.86 -3.79
C THR A 273 11.97 2.32 -2.53
N ALA A 274 11.36 1.13 -2.60
CA ALA A 274 10.68 0.53 -1.44
C ALA A 274 11.67 0.17 -0.33
N SER A 275 12.82 -0.45 -0.65
CA SER A 275 13.87 -0.77 0.31
C SER A 275 14.29 0.46 1.12
N LYS A 276 14.56 1.59 0.45
CA LYS A 276 14.95 2.85 1.08
C LYS A 276 13.84 3.46 1.94
N VAL A 277 12.61 3.53 1.41
CA VAL A 277 11.48 4.21 2.07
C VAL A 277 11.08 3.50 3.35
N PHE A 278 10.98 2.17 3.31
CA PHE A 278 10.60 1.33 4.45
C PHE A 278 11.79 0.84 5.28
N LYS A 279 13.03 1.23 4.91
CA LYS A 279 14.27 0.82 5.61
C LYS A 279 14.42 -0.69 5.74
N LEU A 280 14.11 -1.43 4.67
CA LEU A 280 14.17 -2.87 4.68
C LEU A 280 15.64 -3.32 4.57
N SER A 281 16.10 -4.05 5.57
CA SER A 281 17.47 -4.63 5.57
C SER A 281 17.64 -5.68 4.47
N ASP A 282 18.85 -5.79 3.93
CA ASP A 282 19.26 -6.85 3.00
C ASP A 282 19.34 -8.22 3.70
#